data_66375b5bad16ececa70abfd98cbadf78
#
_entry.id   66375b5bad16ececa70abfd98cbadf78
#
_cell.length_a   1.000
_cell.length_b   1.000
_cell.length_c   1.000
_cell.angle_alpha   90.00
_cell.angle_beta   90.00
_cell.angle_gamma   90.00
#
_symmetry.space_group_name_H-M   'P 1'
#
loop_
_entity.id
_entity.type
_entity.pdbx_description
1 polymer ?
#
loop_
_entity_poly.entity_id
_entity_poly.type
_entity_poly.pdbx_seq_one_letter_code
_entity_poly.pdbx_strand_id
1 'polypeptide(L)'
;SNNKINEFCLMTGHKAIDSQLPRFDYKKISKINGKIIIYMGLSQIKEIAKELIGNGKKKETVVEIIKNVSLASQEKVITSLVKCSKENLKFGLTPPVIIIIN
;
A
#
# COMPACT_ATOMS: atom_id res chain seq x y z
N SER A 1 -9.49 -20.98 15.09
CA SER A 1 -9.59 -20.39 15.19
C SER A 1 -9.19 -19.69 14.73
N ASN A 2 -9.46 -19.62 14.44
CA ASN A 2 -9.35 -18.78 14.14
C ASN A 2 -8.91 -17.83 14.90
N ASN A 3 -8.36 -17.94 15.69
CA ASN A 3 -7.79 -17.02 16.51
C ASN A 3 -6.49 -16.60 16.04
N LYS A 4 -6.22 -16.66 14.79
CA LYS A 4 -5.00 -16.18 14.27
C LYS A 4 -4.97 -14.71 14.41
N ILE A 5 -3.97 -14.22 15.07
CA ILE A 5 -3.70 -12.81 15.10
C ILE A 5 -3.14 -12.46 13.74
N ASN A 6 -3.86 -11.64 13.02
CA ASN A 6 -3.35 -11.16 11.75
C ASN A 6 -2.23 -10.20 12.02
N GLU A 7 -1.09 -10.52 11.47
CA GLU A 7 0.02 -9.59 11.52
C GLU A 7 -0.28 -8.43 10.62
N PHE A 8 0.05 -7.25 11.05
CA PHE A 8 0.05 -6.14 10.14
C PHE A 8 1.16 -5.18 10.50
N CYS A 9 1.54 -4.42 9.51
CA CYS A 9 2.67 -3.53 9.62
C CYS A 9 2.17 -2.13 9.27
N LEU A 10 2.45 -1.16 10.13
CA LEU A 10 2.10 0.23 9.87
C LEU A 10 3.38 0.94 9.49
N MET A 11 3.39 1.54 8.31
CA MET A 11 4.57 2.19 7.80
C MET A 11 4.23 3.56 7.29
N THR A 12 5.19 4.44 7.34
CA THR A 12 5.07 5.75 6.73
C THR A 12 5.96 5.78 5.53
N GLY A 13 5.38 5.99 4.38
CA GLY A 13 6.15 6.06 3.15
C GLY A 13 6.71 7.44 2.95
N HIS A 14 7.89 7.66 3.48
CA HIS A 14 8.57 8.92 3.25
C HIS A 14 9.37 8.85 1.98
N LYS A 15 9.21 9.88 1.18
CA LYS A 15 10.06 10.06 0.05
C LYS A 15 11.41 10.52 0.53
N ALA A 16 12.46 9.94 0.05
CA ALA A 16 13.78 10.45 0.30
C ALA A 16 13.94 11.79 -0.42
N ILE A 17 14.93 12.56 -0.03
CA ILE A 17 15.16 13.87 -0.62
C ILE A 17 15.30 13.79 -2.13
N ASP A 18 15.89 12.71 -2.63
CA ASP A 18 16.07 12.49 -4.05
C ASP A 18 14.91 11.72 -4.69
N SER A 19 13.78 11.67 -4.02
CA SER A 19 12.55 11.04 -4.52
C SER A 19 12.64 9.54 -4.72
N GLN A 20 13.50 8.90 -3.98
CA GLN A 20 13.62 7.46 -4.10
C GLN A 20 12.51 6.74 -3.36
N LEU A 21 12.36 5.47 -3.73
CA LEU A 21 11.41 4.58 -3.09
C LEU A 21 11.74 4.45 -1.60
N PRO A 22 10.74 4.42 -0.73
CA PRO A 22 11.00 4.20 0.69
C PRO A 22 11.79 2.91 0.90
N ARG A 23 12.67 2.96 1.87
CA ARG A 23 13.54 1.82 2.16
C ARG A 23 12.86 0.88 3.13
N PHE A 24 11.97 0.07 2.61
CA PHE A 24 11.37 -1.00 3.38
C PHE A 24 12.12 -2.29 3.09
N ASP A 25 12.08 -3.21 4.03
CA ASP A 25 12.57 -4.55 3.78
C ASP A 25 11.48 -5.31 3.04
N TYR A 26 11.43 -5.13 1.73
CA TYR A 26 10.35 -5.70 0.90
C TYR A 26 10.31 -7.21 0.95
N LYS A 27 11.47 -7.84 1.10
CA LYS A 27 11.51 -9.29 1.21
C LYS A 27 10.77 -9.77 2.45
N LYS A 28 10.97 -9.08 3.54
CA LYS A 28 10.32 -9.44 4.79
C LYS A 28 8.85 -9.06 4.78
N ILE A 29 8.55 -7.86 4.31
CA ILE A 29 7.18 -7.36 4.28
C ILE A 29 6.30 -8.21 3.38
N SER A 30 6.84 -8.67 2.28
CA SER A 30 6.06 -9.48 1.33
C SER A 30 5.59 -10.79 1.93
N LYS A 31 6.21 -11.22 3.01
CA LYS A 31 5.85 -12.47 3.67
C LYS A 31 4.92 -12.30 4.86
N ILE A 32 4.54 -11.06 5.15
CA ILE A 32 3.63 -10.80 6.26
C ILE A 32 2.28 -11.40 5.92
N ASN A 33 1.76 -12.20 6.84
CA ASN A 33 0.48 -12.83 6.69
C ASN A 33 -0.57 -11.98 7.38
N GLY A 34 -1.00 -10.95 6.72
CA GLY A 34 -1.95 -10.00 7.27
C GLY A 34 -1.89 -8.71 6.48
N LYS A 35 -2.40 -7.66 7.06
CA LYS A 35 -2.51 -6.38 6.38
C LYS A 35 -1.23 -5.58 6.49
N ILE A 36 -0.87 -4.94 5.39
CA ILE A 36 0.22 -3.97 5.37
C ILE A 36 -0.44 -2.62 5.19
N ILE A 37 -0.23 -1.73 6.14
CA ILE A 37 -0.86 -0.42 6.13
C ILE A 37 0.20 0.65 5.94
N ILE A 38 0.04 1.44 4.90
CA ILE A 38 1.00 2.46 4.54
C ILE A 38 0.31 3.81 4.49
N TYR A 39 0.83 4.77 5.21
CA TYR A 39 0.32 6.12 5.22
C TYR A 39 1.26 6.99 4.38
N MET A 40 0.80 7.41 3.21
CA MET A 40 1.69 8.11 2.28
C MET A 40 0.89 8.74 1.14
N GLY A 41 1.59 9.40 0.25
CA GLY A 41 0.99 9.83 -1.00
C GLY A 41 0.95 8.70 -2.01
N LEU A 42 0.21 8.91 -3.09
CA LEU A 42 0.01 7.88 -4.10
C LEU A 42 1.19 7.71 -5.05
N SER A 43 2.10 8.67 -5.09
CA SER A 43 3.13 8.69 -6.12
C SER A 43 4.06 7.49 -6.10
N GLN A 44 4.14 6.80 -4.98
CA GLN A 44 5.07 5.69 -4.85
C GLN A 44 4.42 4.32 -4.85
N ILE A 45 3.09 4.26 -4.90
CA ILE A 45 2.40 2.98 -4.77
C ILE A 45 2.77 2.03 -5.90
N LYS A 46 2.98 2.55 -7.09
CA LYS A 46 3.33 1.72 -8.25
C LYS A 46 4.64 0.96 -8.00
N GLU A 47 5.65 1.67 -7.53
CA GLU A 47 6.94 1.04 -7.29
C GLU A 47 6.91 0.10 -6.09
N ILE A 48 6.16 0.47 -5.06
CA ILE A 48 6.00 -0.40 -3.90
C ILE A 48 5.32 -1.69 -4.32
N ALA A 49 4.28 -1.59 -5.15
CA ALA A 49 3.57 -2.78 -5.63
C ALA A 49 4.50 -3.68 -6.44
N LYS A 50 5.32 -3.09 -7.29
CA LYS A 50 6.28 -3.88 -8.07
C LYS A 50 7.26 -4.61 -7.17
N GLU A 51 7.75 -3.93 -6.12
CA GLU A 51 8.67 -4.55 -5.20
C GLU A 51 8.04 -5.69 -4.42
N LEU A 52 6.80 -5.50 -3.98
CA LEU A 52 6.11 -6.55 -3.24
C LEU A 52 5.88 -7.78 -4.11
N ILE A 53 5.43 -7.58 -5.34
CA ILE A 53 5.22 -8.68 -6.27
C ILE A 53 6.55 -9.36 -6.59
N GLY A 54 7.59 -8.58 -6.82
CA GLY A 54 8.91 -9.11 -7.11
C GLY A 54 9.47 -9.95 -5.98
N ASN A 55 9.01 -9.71 -4.77
CA ASN A 55 9.43 -10.48 -3.60
C ASN A 55 8.44 -11.57 -3.21
N GLY A 56 7.48 -11.86 -4.07
CA GLY A 56 6.63 -13.03 -3.90
C GLY A 56 5.20 -12.77 -3.45
N LYS A 57 4.82 -11.51 -3.25
CA LYS A 57 3.43 -11.25 -2.88
C LYS A 57 2.53 -11.49 -4.08
N LYS A 58 1.35 -12.05 -3.81
CA LYS A 58 0.45 -12.42 -4.89
C LYS A 58 -0.08 -11.20 -5.63
N LYS A 59 -0.11 -11.31 -6.95
CA LYS A 59 -0.58 -10.23 -7.81
C LYS A 59 -2.02 -9.84 -7.54
N GLU A 60 -2.82 -10.81 -7.15
CA GLU A 60 -4.25 -10.60 -6.91
C GLU A 60 -4.55 -10.01 -5.54
N THR A 61 -3.53 -9.80 -4.74
CA THR A 61 -3.73 -9.23 -3.42
C THR A 61 -4.57 -7.96 -3.49
N VAL A 62 -5.60 -7.89 -2.66
CA VAL A 62 -6.50 -6.75 -2.65
C VAL A 62 -5.82 -5.55 -2.02
N VAL A 63 -5.97 -4.42 -2.65
CA VAL A 63 -5.43 -3.15 -2.16
C VAL A 63 -6.59 -2.17 -1.99
N GLU A 64 -6.69 -1.58 -0.81
CA GLU A 64 -7.66 -0.53 -0.54
C GLU A 64 -6.92 0.78 -0.36
N ILE A 65 -7.41 1.80 -1.00
CA ILE A 65 -6.81 3.12 -0.89
C ILE A 65 -7.87 4.06 -0.34
N ILE A 66 -7.60 4.65 0.81
CA ILE A 66 -8.57 5.45 1.54
C ILE A 66 -8.06 6.87 1.67
N LYS A 67 -8.90 7.79 1.25
CA LYS A 67 -8.63 9.21 1.31
C LYS A 67 -9.56 9.87 2.31
N ASN A 68 -9.11 10.92 2.94
CA ASN A 68 -9.93 11.69 3.88
C ASN A 68 -10.51 10.85 5.00
N VAL A 69 -9.64 10.04 5.60
CA VAL A 69 -10.09 9.04 6.58
C VAL A 69 -10.83 9.65 7.76
N SER A 70 -10.48 10.87 8.13
CA SER A 70 -11.10 11.50 9.29
C SER A 70 -12.26 12.42 8.93
N LEU A 71 -12.66 12.46 7.67
CA LEU A 71 -13.72 13.35 7.23
C LEU A 71 -14.95 12.57 6.79
N ALA A 72 -16.09 13.25 6.84
CA ALA A 72 -17.33 12.63 6.43
C ALA A 72 -17.33 12.23 4.96
N SER A 73 -16.52 12.88 4.14
CA SER A 73 -16.45 12.59 2.72
C SER A 73 -15.35 11.59 2.37
N GLN A 74 -15.16 10.60 3.21
CA GLN A 74 -14.17 9.57 2.94
C GLN A 74 -14.42 8.89 1.59
N GLU A 75 -13.36 8.73 0.84
CA GLU A 75 -13.40 7.99 -0.42
C GLU A 75 -12.52 6.77 -0.32
N LYS A 76 -12.97 5.68 -0.90
CA LYS A 76 -12.25 4.42 -0.87
C LYS A 76 -12.25 3.80 -2.24
N VAL A 77 -11.10 3.34 -2.66
CA VAL A 77 -10.94 2.63 -3.92
C VAL A 77 -10.40 1.26 -3.61
N ILE A 78 -10.98 0.24 -4.20
CA ILE A 78 -10.53 -1.14 -4.05
C ILE A 78 -9.96 -1.59 -5.38
N THR A 79 -8.74 -2.09 -5.34
CA THR A 79 -8.04 -2.52 -6.54
C THR A 79 -7.18 -3.74 -6.20
N SER A 80 -6.25 -4.08 -7.05
CA SER A 80 -5.34 -5.20 -6.82
C SER A 80 -3.90 -4.74 -6.89
N LEU A 81 -3.02 -5.54 -6.32
CA LEU A 81 -1.61 -5.20 -6.30
C LEU A 81 -1.05 -5.10 -7.71
N VAL A 82 -1.45 -6.00 -8.61
CA VAL A 82 -0.96 -5.97 -9.98
C VAL A 82 -1.43 -4.72 -10.72
N LYS A 83 -2.65 -4.28 -10.48
CA LYS A 83 -3.12 -3.04 -11.09
C LYS A 83 -2.33 -1.85 -10.58
N CYS A 84 -2.06 -1.84 -9.28
CA CYS A 84 -1.23 -0.77 -8.72
C CYS A 84 0.15 -0.74 -9.36
N SER A 85 0.69 -1.90 -9.69
CA SER A 85 2.04 -1.97 -10.26
C SER A 85 2.10 -1.50 -11.71
N LYS A 86 0.97 -1.47 -12.39
CA LYS A 86 0.93 -1.14 -13.82
C LYS A 86 0.39 0.24 -14.12
N GLU A 87 -0.40 0.79 -13.23
CA GLU A 87 -1.11 2.03 -13.52
C GLU A 87 -0.70 3.13 -12.57
N ASN A 88 -0.73 4.34 -13.08
CA ASN A 88 -0.64 5.49 -12.21
C ASN A 88 -2.04 5.79 -11.75
N LEU A 89 -2.29 5.60 -10.47
CA LEU A 89 -3.60 5.82 -9.91
C LEU A 89 -3.84 7.31 -9.80
N LYS A 90 -4.84 7.77 -10.53
CA LYS A 90 -5.19 9.19 -10.54
C LYS A 90 -6.52 9.36 -9.88
N PHE A 91 -6.50 9.67 -8.63
CA PHE A 91 -7.74 9.91 -7.92
C PHE A 91 -8.03 11.39 -7.76
N GLY A 92 -7.22 12.24 -8.36
CA GLY A 92 -7.34 13.66 -8.11
C GLY A 92 -7.08 13.96 -6.65
N LEU A 93 -6.24 13.19 -6.02
CA LEU A 93 -6.11 13.23 -4.58
C LEU A 93 -4.95 14.07 -4.14
N THR A 94 -5.24 14.87 -3.13
CA THR A 94 -4.19 15.43 -2.32
C THR A 94 -3.84 14.43 -1.25
N PRO A 95 -2.57 14.10 -1.10
CA PRO A 95 -2.15 13.24 0.00
C PRO A 95 -2.44 13.93 1.33
N PRO A 96 -2.49 13.17 2.41
CA PRO A 96 -2.09 11.78 2.47
C PRO A 96 -3.25 10.82 2.23
N VAL A 97 -2.91 9.59 1.90
CA VAL A 97 -3.88 8.52 1.81
C VAL A 97 -3.40 7.37 2.69
N ILE A 98 -4.32 6.49 3.03
CA ILE A 98 -3.96 5.24 3.70
C ILE A 98 -4.11 4.14 2.67
N ILE A 99 -3.09 3.34 2.54
CA ILE A 99 -3.07 2.23 1.61
C ILE A 99 -3.03 0.95 2.42
N ILE A 100 -4.00 0.08 2.21
CA ILE A 100 -4.10 -1.18 2.93
C ILE A 100 -3.92 -2.31 1.91
N ILE A 101 -2.87 -3.08 2.10
CA ILE A 101 -2.54 -4.22 1.25
C ILE A 101 -2.87 -5.46 2.05
N ASN A 102 -3.85 -6.19 1.60
CA ASN A 102 -4.36 -7.36 2.34
C ASN A 102 -3.60 -8.69 2.05
#